data_fc11733a9030efc7a353bcc63cac6b56
#
_entry.id   fc11733a9030efc7a353bcc63cac6b56
#
_cell.length_a   1.000
_cell.length_b   1.000
_cell.length_c   1.000
_cell.angle_alpha   90.00
_cell.angle_beta   90.00
_cell.angle_gamma   90.00
#
_symmetry.space_group_name_H-M   'P 1'
#
loop_
_entity.id
_entity.type
_entity.pdbx_description
1 polymer ?
#
loop_
_entity_poly.entity_id
_entity_poly.type
_entity_poly.pdbx_seq_one_letter_code
_entity_poly.pdbx_strand_id
1 'polypeptide(L)'
;AFFAIYLSENNYSTNLIGIIWSLGVIAEILIFMKISSWIPKYGLQNLFIISFAFAFARWLLISFFVDNIIIVIIATLFHAVTYGMYHAVSISLIHEHFTGELQGRGQALYSSISFGLGGSIGSFYSGYFWELSGGSAVYLYASLFAFLGFIVSFILVKSNHRHI
;
A
#
# COMPACT_ATOMS: atom_id res chain seq x y z
N ALA A 1 -1.64 -10.89 -5.84
CA ALA A 1 -1.51 -12.02 -6.77
C ALA A 1 -0.17 -11.93 -7.51
N PHE A 2 0.13 -10.86 -8.22
CA PHE A 2 1.31 -10.73 -9.09
C PHE A 2 2.67 -10.84 -8.38
N PHE A 3 2.77 -10.49 -7.09
CA PHE A 3 4.05 -10.55 -6.36
C PHE A 3 4.61 -11.97 -6.23
N ALA A 4 3.76 -12.96 -5.94
CA ALA A 4 4.20 -14.35 -5.89
C ALA A 4 4.63 -14.87 -7.27
N ILE A 5 3.92 -14.47 -8.33
CA ILE A 5 4.27 -14.80 -9.71
C ILE A 5 5.64 -14.21 -10.04
N TYR A 6 5.85 -12.93 -9.73
CA TYR A 6 7.11 -12.24 -10.00
C TYR A 6 8.30 -12.87 -9.28
N LEU A 7 8.13 -13.25 -8.01
CA LEU A 7 9.17 -13.98 -7.29
C LEU A 7 9.44 -15.34 -7.90
N SER A 8 8.40 -16.07 -8.33
CA SER A 8 8.55 -17.37 -8.99
C SER A 8 9.30 -17.26 -10.33
N GLU A 9 9.00 -16.23 -11.15
CA GLU A 9 9.71 -15.93 -12.40
C GLU A 9 11.20 -15.59 -12.17
N ASN A 10 11.52 -15.05 -10.97
CA ASN A 10 12.89 -14.75 -10.56
C ASN A 10 13.53 -15.87 -9.71
N ASN A 11 13.12 -17.12 -9.94
CA ASN A 11 13.70 -18.33 -9.36
C ASN A 11 13.58 -18.49 -7.84
N TYR A 12 12.66 -17.79 -7.18
CA TYR A 12 12.36 -18.02 -5.78
C TYR A 12 11.52 -19.29 -5.61
N SER A 13 11.92 -20.18 -4.71
CA SER A 13 11.15 -21.40 -4.44
C SER A 13 9.82 -21.07 -3.77
N THR A 14 8.80 -21.89 -3.98
CA THR A 14 7.46 -21.74 -3.41
C THR A 14 7.50 -21.63 -1.86
N ASN A 15 8.35 -22.40 -1.21
CA ASN A 15 8.53 -22.34 0.25
C ASN A 15 9.06 -20.97 0.69
N LEU A 16 10.05 -20.43 -0.02
CA LEU A 16 10.64 -19.13 0.29
C LEU A 16 9.62 -17.99 0.05
N ILE A 17 8.84 -18.06 -1.02
CA ILE A 17 7.73 -17.12 -1.27
C ILE A 17 6.74 -17.16 -0.11
N GLY A 18 6.37 -18.34 0.39
CA GLY A 18 5.49 -18.48 1.55
C GLY A 18 6.07 -17.84 2.82
N ILE A 19 7.36 -18.02 3.08
CA ILE A 19 8.06 -17.38 4.22
C ILE A 19 8.05 -15.86 4.08
N ILE A 20 8.39 -15.34 2.91
CA ILE A 20 8.38 -13.90 2.61
C ILE A 20 6.98 -13.30 2.86
N TRP A 21 5.94 -13.95 2.38
CA TRP A 21 4.55 -13.54 2.64
C TRP A 21 4.21 -13.52 4.14
N SER A 22 4.60 -14.56 4.86
CA SER A 22 4.36 -14.68 6.31
C SER A 22 5.04 -13.55 7.09
N LEU A 23 6.25 -13.15 6.70
CA LEU A 23 6.95 -12.01 7.29
C LEU A 23 6.16 -10.70 7.09
N GLY A 24 5.59 -10.49 5.89
CA GLY A 24 4.75 -9.33 5.60
C GLY A 24 3.50 -9.28 6.50
N VAL A 25 2.82 -10.41 6.67
CA VAL A 25 1.63 -10.52 7.54
C VAL A 25 1.99 -10.28 9.02
N ILE A 26 3.10 -10.85 9.49
CA ILE A 26 3.57 -10.62 10.88
C ILE A 26 3.85 -9.11 11.09
N ALA A 27 4.54 -8.47 10.16
CA ALA A 27 4.82 -7.03 10.24
C ALA A 27 3.53 -6.20 10.23
N GLU A 28 2.52 -6.61 9.46
CA GLU A 28 1.21 -5.95 9.43
C GLU A 28 0.48 -6.05 10.78
N ILE A 29 0.49 -7.22 11.42
CA ILE A 29 -0.08 -7.42 12.76
C ILE A 29 0.60 -6.48 13.76
N LEU A 30 1.92 -6.34 13.71
CA LEU A 30 2.67 -5.45 14.59
C LEU A 30 2.28 -3.97 14.37
N ILE A 31 2.05 -3.55 13.14
CA ILE A 31 1.54 -2.21 12.83
C ILE A 31 0.14 -2.01 13.42
N PHE A 32 -0.79 -2.97 13.23
CA PHE A 32 -2.14 -2.87 13.79
C PHE A 32 -2.13 -2.76 15.32
N MET A 33 -1.21 -3.43 16.00
CA MET A 33 -1.06 -3.31 17.45
C MET A 33 -0.55 -1.93 17.90
N LYS A 34 0.17 -1.20 17.04
CA LYS A 34 0.82 0.07 17.37
C LYS A 34 0.07 1.31 16.85
N ILE A 35 -0.74 1.15 15.80
CA ILE A 35 -1.34 2.28 15.07
C ILE A 35 -2.20 3.16 15.97
N SER A 36 -2.93 2.59 16.93
CA SER A 36 -3.77 3.33 17.87
C SER A 36 -2.96 4.32 18.73
N SER A 37 -1.70 4.00 19.03
CA SER A 37 -0.79 4.89 19.77
C SER A 37 -0.07 5.89 18.86
N TRP A 38 0.05 5.60 17.56
CA TRP A 38 0.72 6.47 16.59
C TRP A 38 -0.20 7.57 16.05
N ILE A 39 -1.48 7.28 15.89
CA ILE A 39 -2.47 8.26 15.41
C ILE A 39 -2.48 9.54 16.24
N PRO A 40 -2.59 9.51 17.59
CA PRO A 40 -2.55 10.73 18.40
C PRO A 40 -1.20 11.45 18.36
N LYS A 41 -0.11 10.72 18.16
CA LYS A 41 1.25 11.27 18.18
C LYS A 41 1.65 11.93 16.87
N TYR A 42 1.30 11.32 15.74
CA TYR A 42 1.77 11.75 14.41
C TYR A 42 0.67 12.37 13.55
N GLY A 43 -0.60 12.17 13.92
CA GLY A 43 -1.76 12.59 13.15
C GLY A 43 -2.08 11.68 11.96
N LEU A 44 -3.38 11.53 11.67
CA LEU A 44 -3.87 10.68 10.57
C LEU A 44 -3.28 11.08 9.22
N GLN A 45 -3.24 12.37 8.96
CA GLN A 45 -2.80 12.91 7.67
C GLN A 45 -1.32 12.62 7.39
N ASN A 46 -0.44 12.80 8.38
CA ASN A 46 0.98 12.51 8.21
C ASN A 46 1.23 11.02 8.01
N LEU A 47 0.54 10.16 8.77
CA LEU A 47 0.63 8.71 8.61
C LEU A 47 0.13 8.28 7.23
N PHE A 48 -0.90 8.92 6.71
CA PHE A 48 -1.42 8.69 5.36
C PHE A 48 -0.37 9.03 4.28
N ILE A 49 0.26 10.20 4.38
CA ILE A 49 1.33 10.63 3.46
C ILE A 49 2.53 9.67 3.53
N ILE A 50 2.95 9.29 4.74
CA ILE A 50 4.05 8.34 4.96
C ILE A 50 3.75 7.00 4.27
N SER A 51 2.50 6.52 4.31
CA SER A 51 2.11 5.27 3.65
C SER A 51 2.37 5.31 2.14
N PHE A 52 2.07 6.43 1.48
CA PHE A 52 2.35 6.59 0.04
C PHE A 52 3.85 6.70 -0.27
N ALA A 53 4.62 7.38 0.58
CA ALA A 53 6.07 7.45 0.43
C ALA A 53 6.72 6.05 0.51
N PHE A 54 6.28 5.24 1.48
CA PHE A 54 6.72 3.85 1.60
C PHE A 54 6.21 2.98 0.45
N ALA A 55 5.01 3.23 -0.09
CA ALA A 55 4.51 2.50 -1.25
C ALA A 55 5.36 2.79 -2.49
N PHE A 56 5.71 4.05 -2.73
CA PHE A 56 6.63 4.45 -3.80
C PHE A 56 7.98 3.74 -3.68
N ALA A 57 8.63 3.83 -2.50
CA ALA A 57 9.91 3.19 -2.26
C ALA A 57 9.83 1.66 -2.41
N ARG A 58 8.79 1.03 -1.86
CA ARG A 58 8.57 -0.41 -1.94
C ARG A 58 8.49 -0.91 -3.38
N TRP A 59 7.66 -0.27 -4.21
CA TRP A 59 7.47 -0.70 -5.59
C TRP A 59 8.71 -0.47 -6.44
N LEU A 60 9.47 0.62 -6.20
CA LEU A 60 10.78 0.82 -6.82
C LEU A 60 11.78 -0.28 -6.45
N LEU A 61 11.88 -0.62 -5.17
CA LEU A 61 12.78 -1.68 -4.71
C LEU A 61 12.45 -3.01 -5.37
N ILE A 62 11.17 -3.37 -5.46
CA ILE A 62 10.73 -4.61 -6.11
C ILE A 62 11.01 -4.57 -7.61
N SER A 63 10.79 -3.42 -8.28
CA SER A 63 11.02 -3.27 -9.71
C SER A 63 12.48 -3.50 -10.11
N PHE A 64 13.42 -2.93 -9.35
CA PHE A 64 14.84 -2.91 -9.75
C PHE A 64 15.70 -3.98 -9.08
N PHE A 65 15.28 -4.52 -7.95
CA PHE A 65 16.14 -5.36 -7.10
C PHE A 65 15.49 -6.68 -6.68
N VAL A 66 14.59 -7.21 -7.52
CA VAL A 66 13.89 -8.47 -7.21
C VAL A 66 14.85 -9.64 -7.03
N ASP A 67 16.03 -9.63 -7.67
CA ASP A 67 17.05 -10.68 -7.54
C ASP A 67 17.73 -10.69 -6.15
N ASN A 68 17.64 -9.60 -5.40
CA ASN A 68 18.25 -9.48 -4.09
C ASN A 68 17.24 -9.80 -2.97
N ILE A 69 17.38 -10.99 -2.36
CA ILE A 69 16.49 -11.48 -1.30
C ILE A 69 16.38 -10.51 -0.12
N ILE A 70 17.45 -9.83 0.26
CA ILE A 70 17.43 -8.88 1.39
C ILE A 70 16.54 -7.70 1.06
N ILE A 71 16.65 -7.16 -0.16
CA ILE A 71 15.81 -6.05 -0.62
C ILE A 71 14.35 -6.49 -0.73
N VAL A 72 14.08 -7.71 -1.22
CA VAL A 72 12.73 -8.27 -1.29
C VAL A 72 12.11 -8.39 0.11
N ILE A 73 12.88 -8.85 1.10
CA ILE A 73 12.41 -8.92 2.50
C ILE A 73 12.10 -7.52 3.04
N ILE A 74 12.99 -6.54 2.85
CA ILE A 74 12.76 -5.15 3.28
C ILE A 74 11.51 -4.58 2.61
N ALA A 75 11.35 -4.74 1.30
CA ALA A 75 10.18 -4.31 0.58
C ALA A 75 8.89 -5.01 1.05
N THR A 76 9.00 -6.27 1.48
CA THR A 76 7.87 -7.01 2.06
C THR A 76 7.51 -6.48 3.45
N LEU A 77 8.48 -6.12 4.28
CA LEU A 77 8.21 -5.47 5.57
C LEU A 77 7.53 -4.10 5.39
N PHE A 78 7.88 -3.36 4.33
CA PHE A 78 7.17 -2.12 3.98
C PHE A 78 5.70 -2.33 3.66
N HIS A 79 5.27 -3.57 3.34
CA HIS A 79 3.85 -3.89 3.16
C HIS A 79 3.01 -3.51 4.38
N ALA A 80 3.52 -3.73 5.56
CA ALA A 80 2.83 -3.38 6.81
C ALA A 80 2.48 -1.87 6.87
N VAL A 81 3.37 -1.01 6.39
CA VAL A 81 3.14 0.44 6.30
C VAL A 81 2.21 0.77 5.13
N THR A 82 2.47 0.19 3.95
CA THR A 82 1.76 0.53 2.71
C THR A 82 0.36 -0.04 2.62
N TYR A 83 0.05 -1.06 3.42
CA TYR A 83 -1.27 -1.66 3.51
C TYR A 83 -1.85 -1.53 4.92
N GLY A 84 -1.22 -2.09 5.95
CA GLY A 84 -1.75 -2.09 7.32
C GLY A 84 -1.97 -0.69 7.88
N MET A 85 -0.93 0.16 7.88
CA MET A 85 -1.05 1.54 8.35
C MET A 85 -1.98 2.36 7.47
N TYR A 86 -1.83 2.28 6.14
CA TYR A 86 -2.71 2.97 5.18
C TYR A 86 -4.18 2.63 5.42
N HIS A 87 -4.52 1.34 5.55
CA HIS A 87 -5.89 0.89 5.75
C HIS A 87 -6.48 1.40 7.07
N ALA A 88 -5.75 1.24 8.18
CA ALA A 88 -6.19 1.70 9.50
C ALA A 88 -6.42 3.22 9.53
N VAL A 89 -5.50 3.99 8.94
CA VAL A 89 -5.61 5.45 8.85
C VAL A 89 -6.77 5.86 7.95
N SER A 90 -6.98 5.19 6.81
CA SER A 90 -8.11 5.46 5.91
C SER A 90 -9.45 5.25 6.60
N ILE A 91 -9.61 4.14 7.33
CA ILE A 91 -10.83 3.88 8.12
C ILE A 91 -11.05 4.96 9.17
N SER A 92 -9.99 5.38 9.86
CA SER A 92 -10.07 6.45 10.86
C SER A 92 -10.49 7.79 10.25
N LEU A 93 -9.94 8.15 9.08
CA LEU A 93 -10.34 9.36 8.33
C LEU A 93 -11.80 9.30 7.88
N ILE A 94 -12.28 8.12 7.46
CA ILE A 94 -13.69 7.92 7.11
C ILE A 94 -14.57 8.13 8.33
N HIS A 95 -14.20 7.60 9.49
CA HIS A 95 -14.97 7.76 10.72
C HIS A 95 -15.00 9.20 11.23
N GLU A 96 -13.99 10.02 10.93
CA GLU A 96 -14.02 11.47 11.22
C GLU A 96 -15.02 12.22 10.34
N HIS A 97 -15.19 11.81 9.07
CA HIS A 97 -16.06 12.49 8.11
C HIS A 97 -17.50 11.93 8.08
N PHE A 98 -17.66 10.65 8.34
CA PHE A 98 -18.95 9.97 8.38
C PHE A 98 -19.28 9.57 9.81
N THR A 99 -20.22 10.30 10.46
CA THR A 99 -20.56 10.09 11.87
C THR A 99 -21.84 9.24 12.03
N GLY A 100 -22.00 8.61 13.20
CA GLY A 100 -23.19 7.84 13.55
C GLY A 100 -23.49 6.70 12.55
N GLU A 101 -24.74 6.59 12.10
CA GLU A 101 -25.17 5.53 11.19
C GLU A 101 -24.51 5.59 9.79
N LEU A 102 -23.91 6.72 9.42
CA LEU A 102 -23.24 6.89 8.14
C LEU A 102 -21.85 6.26 8.11
N GLN A 103 -21.23 5.93 9.25
CA GLN A 103 -19.89 5.32 9.30
C GLN A 103 -19.81 4.03 8.48
N GLY A 104 -20.78 3.13 8.63
CA GLY A 104 -20.85 1.88 7.87
C GLY A 104 -20.97 2.12 6.36
N ARG A 105 -21.75 3.13 5.95
CA ARG A 105 -21.90 3.51 4.54
C ARG A 105 -20.60 4.10 3.97
N GLY A 106 -19.92 4.97 4.72
CA GLY A 106 -18.62 5.52 4.34
C GLY A 106 -17.57 4.44 4.16
N GLN A 107 -17.51 3.48 5.09
CA GLN A 107 -16.58 2.34 4.99
C GLN A 107 -16.90 1.42 3.81
N ALA A 108 -18.18 1.15 3.55
CA ALA A 108 -18.62 0.35 2.41
C ALA A 108 -18.24 1.05 1.08
N LEU A 109 -18.44 2.37 0.98
CA LEU A 109 -18.06 3.16 -0.18
C LEU A 109 -16.55 3.13 -0.43
N TYR A 110 -15.76 3.35 0.62
CA TYR A 110 -14.30 3.23 0.55
C TYR A 110 -13.86 1.85 0.05
N SER A 111 -14.40 0.78 0.64
CA SER A 111 -14.03 -0.59 0.26
C SER A 111 -14.42 -0.89 -1.19
N SER A 112 -15.62 -0.48 -1.62
CA SER A 112 -16.10 -0.70 -2.98
C SER A 112 -15.28 0.06 -4.03
N ILE A 113 -14.90 1.29 -3.75
CA ILE A 113 -14.10 2.10 -4.68
C ILE A 113 -12.64 1.64 -4.66
N SER A 114 -12.02 1.52 -3.48
CA SER A 114 -10.59 1.24 -3.39
C SER A 114 -10.25 -0.20 -3.75
N PHE A 115 -10.94 -1.18 -3.16
CA PHE A 115 -10.63 -2.59 -3.39
C PHE A 115 -11.48 -3.19 -4.53
N GLY A 116 -12.73 -2.76 -4.68
CA GLY A 116 -13.60 -3.20 -5.77
C GLY A 116 -13.13 -2.63 -7.10
N LEU A 117 -13.43 -1.37 -7.38
CA LEU A 117 -13.10 -0.73 -8.65
C LEU A 117 -11.58 -0.60 -8.85
N GLY A 118 -10.87 -0.02 -7.89
CA GLY A 118 -9.42 0.18 -8.00
C GLY A 118 -8.66 -1.13 -8.10
N GLY A 119 -9.04 -2.14 -7.31
CA GLY A 119 -8.44 -3.47 -7.36
C GLY A 119 -8.69 -4.18 -8.69
N SER A 120 -9.91 -4.11 -9.24
CA SER A 120 -10.26 -4.74 -10.53
C SER A 120 -9.54 -4.07 -11.69
N ILE A 121 -9.59 -2.74 -11.77
CA ILE A 121 -8.91 -1.96 -12.81
C ILE A 121 -7.40 -2.19 -12.72
N GLY A 122 -6.83 -2.07 -11.51
CA GLY A 122 -5.41 -2.28 -11.27
C GLY A 122 -4.95 -3.68 -11.66
N SER A 123 -5.71 -4.72 -11.32
CA SER A 123 -5.40 -6.10 -11.69
C SER A 123 -5.48 -6.33 -13.20
N PHE A 124 -6.49 -5.78 -13.87
CA PHE A 124 -6.64 -5.88 -15.32
C PHE A 124 -5.46 -5.25 -16.07
N TYR A 125 -5.14 -3.99 -15.73
CA TYR A 125 -4.01 -3.31 -16.36
C TYR A 125 -2.66 -3.95 -15.98
N SER A 126 -2.50 -4.41 -14.74
CA SER A 126 -1.28 -5.12 -14.35
C SER A 126 -1.08 -6.40 -15.16
N GLY A 127 -2.13 -7.19 -15.38
CA GLY A 127 -2.06 -8.38 -16.22
C GLY A 127 -1.71 -8.05 -17.68
N TYR A 128 -2.37 -7.06 -18.25
CA TYR A 128 -2.11 -6.63 -19.62
C TYR A 128 -0.66 -6.15 -19.83
N PHE A 129 -0.17 -5.27 -18.96
CA PHE A 129 1.21 -4.78 -19.05
C PHE A 129 2.25 -5.81 -18.65
N TRP A 130 1.88 -6.81 -17.85
CA TRP A 130 2.77 -7.93 -17.53
C TRP A 130 3.20 -8.71 -18.77
N GLU A 131 2.24 -9.02 -19.63
CA GLU A 131 2.51 -9.72 -20.89
C GLU A 131 3.33 -8.86 -21.88
N LEU A 132 3.12 -7.54 -21.88
CA LEU A 132 3.80 -6.63 -22.82
C LEU A 132 5.20 -6.24 -22.40
N SER A 133 5.41 -5.99 -21.10
CA SER A 133 6.61 -5.30 -20.59
C SER A 133 7.29 -6.02 -19.42
N GLY A 134 6.71 -7.11 -18.96
CA GLY A 134 7.22 -7.91 -17.84
C GLY A 134 6.93 -7.32 -16.44
N GLY A 135 7.21 -8.12 -15.42
CA GLY A 135 6.90 -7.79 -14.03
C GLY A 135 7.61 -6.54 -13.51
N SER A 136 8.89 -6.35 -13.87
CA SER A 136 9.66 -5.17 -13.45
C SER A 136 8.99 -3.86 -13.87
N ALA A 137 8.54 -3.76 -15.13
CA ALA A 137 7.85 -2.58 -15.65
C ALA A 137 6.52 -2.33 -14.93
N VAL A 138 5.75 -3.37 -14.62
CA VAL A 138 4.49 -3.25 -13.88
C VAL A 138 4.73 -2.68 -12.48
N TYR A 139 5.78 -3.12 -11.77
CA TYR A 139 6.13 -2.55 -10.47
C TYR A 139 6.66 -1.12 -10.56
N LEU A 140 7.35 -0.77 -11.65
CA LEU A 140 7.73 0.61 -11.92
C LEU A 140 6.49 1.50 -12.12
N TYR A 141 5.51 1.08 -12.90
CA TYR A 141 4.25 1.81 -13.06
C TYR A 141 3.51 1.95 -11.73
N ALA A 142 3.45 0.88 -10.93
CA ALA A 142 2.86 0.94 -9.59
C ALA A 142 3.56 1.96 -8.70
N SER A 143 4.89 2.08 -8.78
CA SER A 143 5.65 3.10 -8.05
C SER A 143 5.29 4.52 -8.49
N LEU A 144 5.13 4.77 -9.79
CA LEU A 144 4.73 6.08 -10.31
C LEU A 144 3.32 6.47 -9.83
N PHE A 145 2.36 5.54 -9.82
CA PHE A 145 1.03 5.79 -9.26
C PHE A 145 1.09 6.07 -7.75
N ALA A 146 1.93 5.34 -7.00
CA ALA A 146 2.12 5.61 -5.58
C ALA A 146 2.75 7.00 -5.34
N PHE A 147 3.68 7.42 -6.21
CA PHE A 147 4.27 8.76 -6.16
C PHE A 147 3.25 9.86 -6.46
N LEU A 148 2.38 9.66 -7.44
CA LEU A 148 1.27 10.58 -7.70
C LEU A 148 0.33 10.66 -6.48
N GLY A 149 0.00 9.52 -5.88
CA GLY A 149 -0.78 9.48 -4.63
C GLY A 149 -0.09 10.24 -3.50
N PHE A 150 1.22 10.12 -3.36
CA PHE A 150 2.02 10.89 -2.40
C PHE A 150 1.89 12.40 -2.63
N ILE A 151 2.07 12.87 -3.87
CA ILE A 151 1.97 14.28 -4.23
C ILE A 151 0.57 14.83 -3.91
N VAL A 152 -0.48 14.12 -4.35
CA VAL A 152 -1.87 14.52 -4.12
C VAL A 152 -2.18 14.59 -2.63
N SER A 153 -1.80 13.58 -1.86
CA SER A 153 -1.99 13.56 -0.41
C SER A 153 -1.26 14.70 0.28
N PHE A 154 -0.03 15.00 -0.13
CA PHE A 154 0.77 16.09 0.43
C PHE A 154 0.15 17.46 0.16
N ILE A 155 -0.33 17.69 -1.06
CA ILE A 155 -0.98 18.97 -1.45
C ILE A 155 -2.28 19.17 -0.67
N LEU A 156 -3.14 18.14 -0.61
CA LEU A 156 -4.44 18.24 0.06
C LEU A 156 -4.30 18.48 1.57
N VAL A 157 -3.35 17.81 2.21
CA VAL A 157 -3.07 18.02 3.64
C VAL A 157 -2.59 19.43 3.92
N LYS A 158 -1.67 19.95 3.11
CA LYS A 158 -1.12 21.29 3.30
C LYS A 158 -2.15 22.40 3.03
N SER A 159 -3.12 22.14 2.16
CA SER A 159 -4.23 23.06 1.89
C SER A 159 -5.16 23.21 3.09
N ASN A 160 -5.50 22.13 3.78
CA ASN A 160 -6.40 22.18 4.94
C ASN A 160 -5.80 22.93 6.15
N HIS A 161 -4.49 22.93 6.33
CA HIS A 161 -3.84 23.68 7.41
C HIS A 161 -3.80 25.21 7.20
N ARG A 162 -4.18 25.72 6.01
CA ARG A 162 -4.23 27.19 5.75
C ARG A 162 -5.59 27.82 6.03
N HIS A 163 -6.58 27.03 6.37
CA HIS A 163 -7.95 27.48 6.62
C HIS A 163 -8.39 27.35 8.09
N ILE A 164 -7.43 27.07 8.99
CA ILE A 164 -7.61 27.11 10.43
C ILE A 164 -6.67 28.20 11.01
#